data_15c30dd960225f48da535ab1c6c836c8
#
_entry.id   15c30dd960225f48da535ab1c6c836c8
#
_cell.length_a   1.000
_cell.length_b   1.000
_cell.length_c   1.000
_cell.angle_alpha   90.00
_cell.angle_beta   90.00
_cell.angle_gamma   90.00
#
_symmetry.space_group_name_H-M   'P 1'
#
loop_
_entity.id
_entity.type
_entity.pdbx_description
1 polymer ?
#
loop_
_entity_poly.entity_id
_entity_poly.type
_entity_poly.pdbx_seq_one_letter_code
_entity_poly.pdbx_strand_id
1 'polypeptide(L)'
;EKQKGSYRRLRASPFTAGQLILAVGIHYTIVSLLSAAMMLAVGMSVFHFNMRGDWLLAVSFLTLSALLMVGFGLLVGGWAKNENQSAPLGNLVAFPMMFLSGTFFPSFMFPEWLRTLSQFVPMTPVTDGLRLIMTEHASLAEVLPYAGAVGLWMLVVYIAAIKLFRWE
;
A
#
# COMPACT_ATOMS: atom_id res chain seq x y z
N GLU A 1 5.60 -20.19 1.69
CA GLU A 1 5.75 -20.51 3.14
C GLU A 1 4.67 -21.49 3.62
N LYS A 2 3.40 -21.39 3.16
CA LYS A 2 2.35 -22.36 3.50
C LYS A 2 2.76 -23.81 3.18
N GLN A 3 3.51 -24.04 2.10
CA GLN A 3 3.96 -25.36 1.66
C GLN A 3 5.24 -25.85 2.36
N LYS A 4 6.05 -24.97 2.94
CA LYS A 4 7.36 -25.32 3.56
C LYS A 4 7.27 -25.82 5.01
N GLY A 5 6.08 -26.09 5.54
CA GLY A 5 5.90 -26.61 6.91
C GLY A 5 6.19 -25.60 8.03
N SER A 6 6.60 -24.36 7.70
CA SER A 6 6.87 -23.29 8.67
C SER A 6 5.62 -22.93 9.48
N TYR A 7 4.44 -22.99 8.85
CA TYR A 7 3.15 -22.76 9.52
C TYR A 7 2.82 -23.82 10.57
N ARG A 8 3.22 -25.09 10.37
CA ARG A 8 3.02 -26.14 11.38
C ARG A 8 3.85 -25.89 12.65
N ARG A 9 5.05 -25.33 12.49
CA ARG A 9 5.91 -24.96 13.63
C ARG A 9 5.41 -23.70 14.33
N LEU A 10 4.87 -22.73 13.58
CA LEU A 10 4.24 -21.52 14.13
C LEU A 10 2.94 -21.84 14.88
N ARG A 11 2.16 -22.85 14.45
CA ARG A 11 0.97 -23.33 15.15
C ARG A 11 1.28 -23.99 16.51
N ALA A 12 2.48 -24.51 16.67
CA ALA A 12 2.97 -25.08 17.93
C ALA A 12 3.51 -24.01 18.90
N SER A 13 3.65 -22.76 18.45
CA SER A 13 4.07 -21.64 19.29
C SER A 13 2.85 -20.81 19.72
N PRO A 14 2.92 -20.07 20.84
CA PRO A 14 1.80 -19.30 21.37
C PRO A 14 1.51 -18.00 20.57
N PHE A 15 1.88 -17.94 19.29
CA PHE A 15 1.65 -16.78 18.44
C PHE A 15 0.20 -16.69 17.96
N THR A 16 -0.42 -15.54 18.16
CA THR A 16 -1.74 -15.24 17.61
C THR A 16 -1.64 -14.80 16.14
N ALA A 17 -2.73 -14.98 15.37
CA ALA A 17 -2.80 -14.50 13.99
C ALA A 17 -2.48 -13.02 13.87
N GLY A 18 -2.91 -12.21 14.84
CA GLY A 18 -2.63 -10.77 14.88
C GLY A 18 -1.14 -10.45 15.04
N GLN A 19 -0.43 -11.20 15.88
CA GLN A 19 1.02 -11.02 16.06
C GLN A 19 1.80 -11.38 14.79
N LEU A 20 1.37 -12.42 14.07
CA LEU A 20 1.98 -12.80 12.79
C LEU A 20 1.75 -11.70 11.74
N ILE A 21 0.52 -11.21 11.62
CA ILE A 21 0.16 -10.12 10.69
C ILE A 21 0.96 -8.86 11.01
N LEU A 22 1.10 -8.51 12.29
CA LEU A 22 1.91 -7.36 12.72
C LEU A 22 3.40 -7.55 12.37
N ALA A 23 3.98 -8.70 12.69
CA ALA A 23 5.40 -8.95 12.42
C ALA A 23 5.71 -8.90 10.91
N VAL A 24 4.88 -9.55 10.11
CA VAL A 24 4.98 -9.54 8.64
C VAL A 24 4.73 -8.13 8.10
N GLY A 25 3.72 -7.43 8.63
CA GLY A 25 3.39 -6.06 8.27
C GLY A 25 4.55 -5.10 8.52
N ILE A 26 5.16 -5.12 9.69
CA ILE A 26 6.31 -4.28 10.03
C ILE A 26 7.49 -4.58 9.11
N HIS A 27 7.81 -5.87 8.90
CA HIS A 27 8.91 -6.28 8.03
C HIS A 27 8.76 -5.73 6.61
N TYR A 28 7.61 -5.96 5.97
CA TYR A 28 7.37 -5.49 4.61
C TYR A 28 7.24 -3.97 4.52
N THR A 29 6.75 -3.30 5.55
CA THR A 29 6.72 -1.83 5.60
C THR A 29 8.14 -1.26 5.62
N ILE A 30 9.05 -1.82 6.43
CA ILE A 30 10.46 -1.40 6.44
C ILE A 30 11.11 -1.60 5.07
N VAL A 31 10.90 -2.76 4.45
CA VAL A 31 11.42 -3.06 3.10
C VAL A 31 10.85 -2.08 2.06
N SER A 32 9.56 -1.77 2.14
CA SER A 32 8.91 -0.81 1.23
C SER A 32 9.47 0.60 1.39
N LEU A 33 9.68 1.05 2.63
CA LEU A 33 10.27 2.37 2.91
C LEU A 33 11.72 2.46 2.45
N LEU A 34 12.50 1.39 2.64
CA LEU A 34 13.88 1.34 2.16
C LEU A 34 13.92 1.39 0.62
N SER A 35 13.04 0.65 -0.05
CA SER A 35 12.90 0.68 -1.50
C SER A 35 12.48 2.06 -2.02
N ALA A 36 11.53 2.71 -1.35
CA ALA A 36 11.11 4.07 -1.69
C ALA A 36 12.24 5.08 -1.48
N ALA A 37 13.00 4.97 -0.40
CA ALA A 37 14.16 5.83 -0.13
C ALA A 37 15.25 5.66 -1.21
N MET A 38 15.54 4.42 -1.63
CA MET A 38 16.48 4.17 -2.73
C MET A 38 15.97 4.75 -4.06
N MET A 39 14.68 4.60 -4.34
CA MET A 39 14.07 5.15 -5.57
C MET A 39 14.11 6.68 -5.57
N LEU A 40 13.81 7.32 -4.44
CA LEU A 40 13.93 8.76 -4.28
C LEU A 40 15.38 9.24 -4.44
N ALA A 41 16.35 8.53 -3.84
CA ALA A 41 17.77 8.85 -3.98
C ALA A 41 18.22 8.82 -5.45
N VAL A 42 17.80 7.81 -6.20
CA VAL A 42 18.08 7.73 -7.66
C VAL A 42 17.34 8.86 -8.41
N GLY A 43 16.09 9.10 -8.09
CA GLY A 43 15.29 10.20 -8.69
C GLY A 43 15.97 11.56 -8.51
N MET A 44 16.48 11.83 -7.32
CA MET A 44 17.17 13.09 -7.01
C MET A 44 18.56 13.18 -7.66
N SER A 45 19.33 12.08 -7.68
CA SER A 45 20.70 12.09 -8.19
C SER A 45 20.78 12.02 -9.72
N VAL A 46 19.95 11.20 -10.36
CA VAL A 46 19.99 10.95 -11.81
C VAL A 46 19.03 11.88 -12.56
N PHE A 47 17.80 12.03 -12.07
CA PHE A 47 16.76 12.81 -12.73
C PHE A 47 16.65 14.25 -12.22
N HIS A 48 17.51 14.66 -11.27
CA HIS A 48 17.51 15.98 -10.65
C HIS A 48 16.13 16.37 -10.09
N PHE A 49 15.38 15.39 -9.62
CA PHE A 49 14.09 15.62 -9.00
C PHE A 49 14.26 16.41 -7.71
N ASN A 50 13.65 17.58 -7.65
CA ASN A 50 13.63 18.43 -6.47
C ASN A 50 12.30 18.24 -5.74
N MET A 51 12.34 17.63 -4.58
CA MET A 51 11.19 17.55 -3.69
C MET A 51 10.89 18.94 -3.14
N ARG A 52 9.68 19.42 -3.34
CA ARG A 52 9.25 20.77 -2.91
C ARG A 52 8.60 20.80 -1.54
N GLY A 53 8.04 19.69 -1.10
CA GLY A 53 7.29 19.57 0.16
C GLY A 53 8.15 19.25 1.38
N ASP A 54 7.48 19.15 2.52
CA ASP A 54 8.09 18.79 3.79
C ASP A 54 8.47 17.30 3.83
N TRP A 55 9.73 17.02 4.18
CA TRP A 55 10.25 15.66 4.29
C TRP A 55 9.56 14.83 5.37
N LEU A 56 9.22 15.45 6.50
CA LEU A 56 8.55 14.73 7.59
C LEU A 56 7.14 14.32 7.17
N LEU A 57 6.42 15.21 6.48
CA LEU A 57 5.10 14.94 5.94
C LEU A 57 5.17 13.85 4.87
N ALA A 58 6.16 13.88 3.98
CA ALA A 58 6.36 12.87 2.95
C ALA A 58 6.64 11.49 3.55
N VAL A 59 7.57 11.38 4.48
CA VAL A 59 7.93 10.10 5.12
C VAL A 59 6.75 9.53 5.92
N SER A 60 6.02 10.37 6.66
CA SER A 60 4.85 9.92 7.42
C SER A 60 3.73 9.43 6.49
N PHE A 61 3.44 10.15 5.41
CA PHE A 61 2.44 9.75 4.43
C PHE A 61 2.86 8.50 3.63
N LEU A 62 4.14 8.38 3.26
CA LEU A 62 4.72 7.18 2.65
C LEU A 62 4.59 5.96 3.58
N THR A 63 4.83 6.15 4.87
CA THR A 63 4.69 5.08 5.87
C THR A 63 3.24 4.60 5.96
N LEU A 64 2.29 5.52 6.03
CA LEU A 64 0.85 5.21 6.04
C LEU A 64 0.43 4.49 4.76
N SER A 65 0.93 4.94 3.61
CA SER A 65 0.66 4.34 2.30
C SER A 65 1.27 2.94 2.16
N ALA A 66 2.49 2.75 2.66
CA ALA A 66 3.15 1.45 2.69
C ALA A 66 2.37 0.45 3.56
N LEU A 67 1.90 0.87 4.73
CA LEU A 67 1.06 0.04 5.60
C LEU A 67 -0.22 -0.40 4.89
N LEU A 68 -0.89 0.51 4.18
CA LEU A 68 -2.08 0.18 3.39
C LEU A 68 -1.77 -0.88 2.32
N MET A 69 -0.70 -0.69 1.54
CA MET A 69 -0.32 -1.62 0.46
C MET A 69 0.12 -2.99 1.00
N VAL A 70 0.85 -3.01 2.10
CA VAL A 70 1.18 -4.27 2.81
C VAL A 70 -0.08 -4.98 3.30
N GLY A 71 -1.08 -4.23 3.79
CA GLY A 71 -2.39 -4.78 4.15
C GLY A 71 -3.08 -5.49 2.98
N PHE A 72 -3.06 -4.90 1.78
CA PHE A 72 -3.55 -5.57 0.56
C PHE A 72 -2.77 -6.84 0.24
N GLY A 73 -1.45 -6.81 0.36
CA GLY A 73 -0.61 -7.99 0.19
C GLY A 73 -0.98 -9.12 1.16
N LEU A 74 -1.24 -8.79 2.42
CA LEU A 74 -1.69 -9.75 3.44
C LEU A 74 -3.10 -10.30 3.13
N LEU A 75 -4.01 -9.45 2.67
CA LEU A 75 -5.36 -9.85 2.28
C LEU A 75 -5.33 -10.83 1.11
N VAL A 76 -4.58 -10.53 0.05
CA VAL A 76 -4.39 -11.41 -1.11
C VAL A 76 -3.68 -12.70 -0.71
N GLY A 77 -2.64 -12.61 0.13
CA GLY A 77 -1.93 -13.78 0.66
C GLY A 77 -2.80 -14.67 1.55
N GLY A 78 -3.74 -14.08 2.29
CA GLY A 78 -4.73 -14.81 3.08
C GLY A 78 -5.75 -15.55 2.21
N TRP A 79 -6.11 -14.96 1.06
CA TRP A 79 -7.08 -15.55 0.12
C TRP A 79 -6.45 -16.61 -0.81
N ALA A 80 -5.17 -16.47 -1.15
CA ALA A 80 -4.47 -17.42 -2.00
C ALA A 80 -4.28 -18.78 -1.31
N LYS A 81 -4.62 -19.86 -2.02
CA LYS A 81 -4.47 -21.24 -1.52
C LYS A 81 -3.01 -21.73 -1.57
N ASN A 82 -2.22 -21.21 -2.50
CA ASN A 82 -0.81 -21.58 -2.70
C ASN A 82 -0.01 -20.40 -3.26
N GLU A 83 1.33 -20.51 -3.23
CA GLU A 83 2.25 -19.47 -3.71
C GLU A 83 2.05 -19.16 -5.20
N ASN A 84 1.73 -20.16 -6.02
CA ASN A 84 1.52 -20.00 -7.45
C ASN A 84 0.25 -19.17 -7.78
N GLN A 85 -0.70 -19.10 -6.87
CA GLN A 85 -1.91 -18.27 -7.02
C GLN A 85 -1.75 -16.86 -6.44
N SER A 86 -0.86 -16.67 -5.47
CA SER A 86 -0.64 -15.37 -4.83
C SER A 86 -0.22 -14.28 -5.81
N ALA A 87 0.75 -14.57 -6.68
CA ALA A 87 1.26 -13.59 -7.62
C ALA A 87 0.22 -13.18 -8.69
N PRO A 88 -0.48 -14.10 -9.38
CA PRO A 88 -1.56 -13.71 -10.30
C PRO A 88 -2.69 -12.94 -9.63
N LEU A 89 -3.11 -13.34 -8.41
CA LEU A 89 -4.16 -12.64 -7.67
C LEU A 89 -3.69 -11.24 -7.24
N GLY A 90 -2.44 -11.10 -6.79
CA GLY A 90 -1.84 -9.81 -6.48
C GLY A 90 -1.85 -8.88 -7.67
N ASN A 91 -1.43 -9.37 -8.83
CA ASN A 91 -1.43 -8.60 -10.07
C ASN A 91 -2.84 -8.23 -10.52
N LEU A 92 -3.81 -9.14 -10.39
CA LEU A 92 -5.22 -8.90 -10.74
C LEU A 92 -5.82 -7.73 -9.93
N VAL A 93 -5.38 -7.54 -8.70
CA VAL A 93 -5.79 -6.42 -7.84
C VAL A 93 -4.95 -5.17 -8.12
N ALA A 94 -3.62 -5.33 -8.21
CA ALA A 94 -2.68 -4.22 -8.33
C ALA A 94 -2.79 -3.47 -9.66
N PHE A 95 -2.90 -4.19 -10.80
CA PHE A 95 -2.96 -3.53 -12.12
C PHE A 95 -4.15 -2.58 -12.29
N PRO A 96 -5.41 -3.00 -12.03
CA PRO A 96 -6.53 -2.06 -12.09
C PRO A 96 -6.37 -0.88 -11.14
N MET A 97 -5.86 -1.11 -9.93
CA MET A 97 -5.62 -0.02 -8.96
C MET A 97 -4.60 0.99 -9.48
N MET A 98 -3.49 0.52 -10.08
CA MET A 98 -2.46 1.40 -10.67
C MET A 98 -3.01 2.21 -11.85
N PHE A 99 -3.78 1.59 -12.75
CA PHE A 99 -4.36 2.30 -13.88
C PHE A 99 -5.39 3.34 -13.45
N LEU A 100 -6.26 2.99 -12.51
CA LEU A 100 -7.34 3.88 -12.05
C LEU A 100 -6.85 4.98 -11.10
N SER A 101 -5.71 4.80 -10.43
CA SER A 101 -5.18 5.79 -9.47
C SER A 101 -4.58 7.04 -10.11
N GLY A 102 -4.53 7.12 -11.44
CA GLY A 102 -3.89 8.26 -12.12
C GLY A 102 -2.36 8.17 -12.20
N THR A 103 -1.76 7.02 -11.85
CA THR A 103 -0.30 6.82 -11.87
C THR A 103 0.23 6.84 -13.32
N PHE A 104 -0.46 6.16 -14.25
CA PHE A 104 -0.06 6.10 -15.66
C PHE A 104 -0.68 7.22 -16.50
N PHE A 105 -1.96 7.51 -16.27
CA PHE A 105 -2.71 8.52 -17.00
C PHE A 105 -3.33 9.49 -16.00
N PRO A 106 -3.10 10.80 -16.14
CA PRO A 106 -3.71 11.79 -15.27
C PRO A 106 -5.23 11.65 -15.21
N SER A 107 -5.80 11.73 -14.02
CA SER A 107 -7.24 11.52 -13.79
C SER A 107 -8.14 12.49 -14.56
N PHE A 108 -7.63 13.66 -15.01
CA PHE A 108 -8.37 14.61 -15.83
C PHE A 108 -8.63 14.11 -17.27
N MET A 109 -7.88 13.10 -17.74
CA MET A 109 -8.08 12.48 -19.07
C MET A 109 -9.16 11.39 -19.03
N PHE A 110 -9.64 11.02 -17.86
CA PHE A 110 -10.66 9.98 -17.74
C PHE A 110 -12.05 10.51 -18.09
N PRO A 111 -12.89 9.70 -18.79
CA PRO A 111 -14.32 9.98 -18.90
C PRO A 111 -14.96 10.04 -17.50
N GLU A 112 -16.06 10.78 -17.35
CA GLU A 112 -16.70 11.06 -16.05
C GLU A 112 -17.00 9.80 -15.22
N TRP A 113 -17.51 8.75 -15.86
CA TRP A 113 -17.79 7.49 -15.18
C TRP A 113 -16.54 6.81 -14.61
N LEU A 114 -15.42 6.87 -15.33
CA LEU A 114 -14.14 6.29 -14.89
C LEU A 114 -13.51 7.14 -13.79
N ARG A 115 -13.63 8.45 -13.89
CA ARG A 115 -13.18 9.39 -12.87
C ARG A 115 -13.93 9.20 -11.56
N THR A 116 -15.24 8.93 -11.60
CA THR A 116 -16.02 8.60 -10.40
C THR A 116 -15.56 7.30 -9.79
N LEU A 117 -15.33 6.25 -10.59
CA LEU A 117 -14.80 4.97 -10.10
C LEU A 117 -13.39 5.11 -9.50
N SER A 118 -12.53 5.92 -10.10
CA SER A 118 -11.16 6.11 -9.61
C SER A 118 -11.11 6.69 -8.19
N GLN A 119 -12.08 7.50 -7.80
CA GLN A 119 -12.16 8.08 -6.45
C GLN A 119 -12.37 7.01 -5.35
N PHE A 120 -12.96 5.87 -5.70
CA PHE A 120 -13.14 4.75 -4.77
C PHE A 120 -11.96 3.79 -4.73
N VAL A 121 -10.95 3.99 -5.55
CA VAL A 121 -9.76 3.13 -5.57
C VAL A 121 -8.82 3.53 -4.44
N PRO A 122 -8.40 2.58 -3.57
CA PRO A 122 -7.53 2.88 -2.43
C PRO A 122 -6.18 3.52 -2.78
N MET A 123 -5.68 3.26 -3.98
CA MET A 123 -4.42 3.81 -4.45
C MET A 123 -4.54 5.27 -4.93
N THR A 124 -5.74 5.75 -5.27
CA THR A 124 -5.95 7.13 -5.72
C THR A 124 -5.56 8.17 -4.65
N PRO A 125 -6.07 8.11 -3.40
CA PRO A 125 -5.64 9.05 -2.37
C PRO A 125 -4.14 8.92 -2.03
N VAL A 126 -3.53 7.75 -2.21
CA VAL A 126 -2.08 7.57 -2.05
C VAL A 126 -1.33 8.36 -3.12
N THR A 127 -1.70 8.19 -4.39
CA THR A 127 -1.04 8.84 -5.53
C THR A 127 -1.22 10.36 -5.48
N ASP A 128 -2.45 10.82 -5.23
CA ASP A 128 -2.76 12.24 -5.19
C ASP A 128 -2.12 12.93 -3.98
N GLY A 129 -2.16 12.31 -2.79
CA GLY A 129 -1.51 12.84 -1.60
C GLY A 129 0.00 12.95 -1.74
N LEU A 130 0.66 11.91 -2.29
CA LEU A 130 2.10 11.97 -2.57
C LEU A 130 2.45 13.03 -3.60
N ARG A 131 1.65 13.18 -4.67
CA ARG A 131 1.84 14.23 -5.67
C ARG A 131 1.77 15.60 -5.04
N LEU A 132 0.73 15.90 -4.25
CA LEU A 132 0.57 17.16 -3.55
C LEU A 132 1.76 17.49 -2.65
N ILE A 133 2.23 16.53 -1.86
CA ILE A 133 3.37 16.71 -0.98
C ILE A 133 4.64 16.97 -1.79
N MET A 134 4.92 16.12 -2.79
CA MET A 134 6.21 16.11 -3.47
C MET A 134 6.36 17.24 -4.50
N THR A 135 5.27 17.67 -5.13
CA THR A 135 5.32 18.62 -6.27
C THR A 135 4.69 19.99 -5.99
N GLU A 136 3.69 20.07 -5.10
CA GLU A 136 2.87 21.27 -4.93
C GLU A 136 3.09 22.01 -3.61
N HIS A 137 4.06 21.59 -2.78
CA HIS A 137 4.32 22.22 -1.48
C HIS A 137 3.12 22.21 -0.52
N ALA A 138 2.27 21.18 -0.61
CA ALA A 138 1.04 21.11 0.15
C ALA A 138 1.28 21.12 1.67
N SER A 139 0.45 21.87 2.36
CA SER A 139 0.41 21.91 3.82
C SER A 139 -0.22 20.65 4.42
N LEU A 140 0.02 20.40 5.72
CA LEU A 140 -0.61 19.28 6.42
C LEU A 140 -2.14 19.29 6.29
N ALA A 141 -2.76 20.48 6.33
CA ALA A 141 -4.23 20.62 6.21
C ALA A 141 -4.77 20.15 4.86
N GLU A 142 -4.02 20.36 3.78
CA GLU A 142 -4.40 19.92 2.43
C GLU A 142 -4.21 18.43 2.22
N VAL A 143 -3.24 17.83 2.90
CA VAL A 143 -2.94 16.39 2.83
C VAL A 143 -3.84 15.57 3.74
N LEU A 144 -4.40 16.16 4.81
CA LEU A 144 -5.20 15.47 5.81
C LEU A 144 -6.41 14.68 5.24
N PRO A 145 -7.18 15.18 4.26
CA PRO A 145 -8.26 14.39 3.64
C PRO A 145 -7.76 13.11 2.98
N TYR A 146 -6.62 13.17 2.29
CA TYR A 146 -6.00 12.00 1.65
C TYR A 146 -5.47 11.01 2.69
N ALA A 147 -4.81 11.52 3.72
CA ALA A 147 -4.36 10.69 4.83
C ALA A 147 -5.53 10.01 5.56
N GLY A 148 -6.65 10.71 5.73
CA GLY A 148 -7.88 10.16 6.28
C GLY A 148 -8.47 9.04 5.41
N ALA A 149 -8.51 9.24 4.08
CA ALA A 149 -8.97 8.23 3.14
C ALA A 149 -8.07 6.98 3.14
N VAL A 150 -6.73 7.17 3.14
CA VAL A 150 -5.75 6.08 3.25
C VAL A 150 -5.92 5.34 4.57
N GLY A 151 -6.08 6.05 5.69
CA GLY A 151 -6.32 5.48 7.02
C GLY A 151 -7.60 4.65 7.09
N LEU A 152 -8.69 5.16 6.49
CA LEU A 152 -9.96 4.45 6.42
C LEU A 152 -9.81 3.13 5.62
N TRP A 153 -9.22 3.19 4.45
CA TRP A 153 -8.94 2.01 3.65
C TRP A 153 -8.02 1.02 4.37
N MET A 154 -7.00 1.51 5.08
CA MET A 154 -6.13 0.68 5.90
C MET A 154 -6.93 -0.11 6.95
N LEU A 155 -7.82 0.55 7.70
CA LEU A 155 -8.68 -0.12 8.67
C LEU A 155 -9.54 -1.20 8.02
N VAL A 156 -10.20 -0.90 6.91
CA VAL A 156 -11.05 -1.86 6.17
C VAL A 156 -10.24 -3.08 5.73
N VAL A 157 -9.07 -2.85 5.13
CA VAL A 157 -8.22 -3.91 4.59
C VAL A 157 -7.65 -4.80 5.70
N TYR A 158 -7.18 -4.23 6.81
CA TYR A 158 -6.66 -5.01 7.93
C TYR A 158 -7.75 -5.81 8.66
N ILE A 159 -8.94 -5.24 8.83
CA ILE A 159 -10.10 -5.96 9.38
C ILE A 159 -10.48 -7.13 8.46
N ALA A 160 -10.52 -6.90 7.15
CA ALA A 160 -10.79 -7.94 6.17
C ALA A 160 -9.69 -9.02 6.18
N ALA A 161 -8.41 -8.62 6.21
CA ALA A 161 -7.27 -9.54 6.27
C ALA A 161 -7.34 -10.44 7.51
N ILE A 162 -7.65 -9.88 8.69
CA ILE A 162 -7.78 -10.67 9.94
C ILE A 162 -8.95 -11.65 9.85
N LYS A 163 -10.08 -11.25 9.26
CA LYS A 163 -11.27 -12.12 9.14
C LYS A 163 -11.09 -13.22 8.09
N LEU A 164 -10.37 -12.92 7.00
CA LEU A 164 -10.10 -13.89 5.94
C LEU A 164 -8.90 -14.79 6.24
N PHE A 165 -8.07 -14.42 7.22
CA PHE A 165 -6.90 -15.21 7.59
C PHE A 165 -7.34 -16.49 8.27
N ARG A 166 -7.50 -17.56 7.49
CA ARG A 166 -7.79 -18.92 7.98
C ARG A 166 -6.49 -19.66 8.23
N TRP A 167 -6.36 -20.21 9.44
CA TRP A 167 -5.32 -21.17 9.80
C TRP A 167 -5.66 -22.55 9.21
N GLU A 168 -5.59 -22.74 7.90
CA GLU A 168 -5.70 -24.05 7.27
C GLU A 168 -4.33 -24.63 6.93
#